data_6a2fae6d6bbdf2eb9a253138910d92d4
#
_entry.id   6a2fae6d6bbdf2eb9a253138910d92d4
#
_cell.length_a   1.000
_cell.length_b   1.000
_cell.length_c   1.000
_cell.angle_alpha   90.00
_cell.angle_beta   90.00
_cell.angle_gamma   90.00
#
_symmetry.space_group_name_H-M   'P 1'
#
loop_
_entity.id
_entity.type
_entity.pdbx_description
1 polymer ?
#
loop_
_entity_poly.entity_id
_entity_poly.type
_entity_poly.pdbx_seq_one_letter_code
_entity_poly.pdbx_strand_id
1 'polypeptide(L)'
;LAAYEAKIPALRAEVEAASLVLNTPVGRQIAQGSEKLLPLDEVETLLASGAFVIDACRNVVREADKVVSLASRPVLFVLARTLAEAWPGDASRETLLRRAFRARHADESHRARLRVEMGRLRAELGALAEINATAAGFALTPLGAGEVVVLAPPVEEQHGAVLAFLADGESWSSSALAIALGASARTVQRALEELSAERKVQAIGRGRARRWMMPPVTGFPTVLLLPGPLPSD
;
A
#
# COMPACT_ATOMS: atom_id res chain seq x y z
N LEU A 1 -16.67 -17.71 -21.29
CA LEU A 1 -17.54 -18.60 -22.09
C LEU A 1 -17.05 -18.65 -23.54
N ALA A 2 -16.99 -17.54 -24.28
CA ALA A 2 -16.63 -17.48 -25.69
C ALA A 2 -15.27 -18.15 -26.07
N ALA A 3 -14.23 -17.97 -25.24
CA ALA A 3 -12.91 -18.56 -25.46
C ALA A 3 -12.91 -20.11 -25.33
N TYR A 4 -13.80 -20.65 -24.48
CA TYR A 4 -13.99 -22.10 -24.37
C TYR A 4 -14.72 -22.67 -25.56
N GLU A 5 -15.65 -21.94 -26.16
CA GLU A 5 -16.41 -22.34 -27.34
C GLU A 5 -15.57 -22.29 -28.62
N ALA A 6 -14.61 -21.35 -28.70
CA ALA A 6 -13.73 -21.17 -29.85
C ALA A 6 -12.76 -22.33 -30.09
N LYS A 7 -12.56 -23.25 -29.12
CA LYS A 7 -11.66 -24.42 -29.17
C LYS A 7 -10.21 -24.10 -29.60
N ILE A 8 -9.73 -22.88 -29.38
CA ILE A 8 -8.38 -22.44 -29.71
C ILE A 8 -7.52 -22.52 -28.44
N PRO A 9 -6.57 -23.49 -28.31
CA PRO A 9 -5.81 -23.69 -27.09
C PRO A 9 -5.01 -22.44 -26.61
N ALA A 10 -4.44 -21.69 -27.56
CA ALA A 10 -3.71 -20.47 -27.25
C ALA A 10 -4.60 -19.38 -26.62
N LEU A 11 -5.81 -19.19 -27.15
CA LEU A 11 -6.76 -18.21 -26.61
C LEU A 11 -7.25 -18.63 -25.23
N ARG A 12 -7.44 -19.93 -24.99
CA ARG A 12 -7.79 -20.43 -23.66
C ARG A 12 -6.69 -20.17 -22.65
N ALA A 13 -5.43 -20.46 -23.01
CA ALA A 13 -4.28 -20.20 -22.14
C ALA A 13 -4.14 -18.69 -21.80
N GLU A 14 -4.37 -17.83 -22.77
CA GLU A 14 -4.36 -16.37 -22.56
C GLU A 14 -5.48 -15.92 -21.61
N VAL A 15 -6.71 -16.41 -21.81
CA VAL A 15 -7.85 -16.10 -20.92
C VAL A 15 -7.64 -16.66 -19.52
N GLU A 16 -7.10 -17.87 -19.40
CA GLU A 16 -6.77 -18.47 -18.10
C GLU A 16 -5.68 -17.67 -17.38
N ALA A 17 -4.62 -17.25 -18.09
CA ALA A 17 -3.58 -16.40 -17.55
C ALA A 17 -4.12 -15.03 -17.12
N ALA A 18 -4.95 -14.39 -17.93
CA ALA A 18 -5.61 -13.14 -17.59
C ALA A 18 -6.55 -13.30 -16.38
N SER A 19 -7.30 -14.40 -16.30
CA SER A 19 -8.15 -14.70 -15.15
C SER A 19 -7.36 -14.87 -13.85
N LEU A 20 -6.19 -15.52 -13.92
CA LEU A 20 -5.31 -15.64 -12.75
C LEU A 20 -4.83 -14.28 -12.25
N VAL A 21 -4.46 -13.38 -13.16
CA VAL A 21 -4.04 -12.01 -12.79
C VAL A 21 -5.19 -11.23 -12.15
N LEU A 22 -6.39 -11.31 -12.73
CA LEU A 22 -7.59 -10.61 -12.20
C LEU A 22 -8.03 -11.14 -10.83
N ASN A 23 -7.84 -12.41 -10.55
CA ASN A 23 -8.16 -13.03 -9.27
C ASN A 23 -7.03 -12.94 -8.24
N THR A 24 -5.86 -12.40 -8.61
CA THR A 24 -4.76 -12.20 -7.67
C THR A 24 -5.13 -11.09 -6.69
N PRO A 25 -4.96 -11.31 -5.37
CA PRO A 25 -5.21 -10.27 -4.39
C PRO A 25 -4.35 -9.03 -4.63
N VAL A 26 -5.00 -7.87 -4.76
CA VAL A 26 -4.33 -6.57 -4.95
C VAL A 26 -4.39 -5.71 -3.69
N GLY A 27 -5.18 -6.12 -2.70
CA GLY A 27 -5.33 -5.44 -1.43
C GLY A 27 -5.60 -6.42 -0.29
N ARG A 28 -5.53 -5.91 0.93
CA ARG A 28 -5.89 -6.59 2.16
C ARG A 28 -6.76 -5.66 2.99
N GLN A 29 -7.96 -6.11 3.30
CA GLN A 29 -8.87 -5.46 4.23
C GLN A 29 -8.53 -5.88 5.65
N ILE A 30 -8.40 -4.91 6.56
CA ILE A 30 -8.27 -5.14 7.99
C ILE A 30 -9.44 -4.43 8.66
N ALA A 31 -10.31 -5.18 9.32
CA ALA A 31 -11.47 -4.66 10.01
C ALA A 31 -11.78 -5.51 11.25
N GLN A 32 -11.99 -4.86 12.39
CA GLN A 32 -12.39 -5.50 13.66
C GLN A 32 -11.49 -6.71 14.05
N GLY A 33 -10.18 -6.59 13.81
CA GLY A 33 -9.20 -7.64 14.11
C GLY A 33 -9.17 -8.82 13.14
N SER A 34 -9.98 -8.80 12.08
CA SER A 34 -9.94 -9.78 10.98
C SER A 34 -9.23 -9.22 9.76
N GLU A 35 -8.62 -10.11 8.99
CA GLU A 35 -7.95 -9.76 7.73
C GLU A 35 -8.51 -10.59 6.58
N LYS A 36 -8.77 -9.95 5.45
CA LYS A 36 -9.23 -10.58 4.22
C LYS A 36 -8.45 -10.06 3.03
N LEU A 37 -7.92 -10.95 2.19
CA LEU A 37 -7.33 -10.58 0.92
C LEU A 37 -8.43 -10.23 -0.09
N LEU A 38 -8.24 -9.12 -0.80
CA LEU A 38 -9.20 -8.59 -1.75
C LEU A 38 -8.64 -8.63 -3.18
N PRO A 39 -9.36 -9.22 -4.15
CA PRO A 39 -9.15 -8.98 -5.57
C PRO A 39 -9.61 -7.56 -5.95
N LEU A 40 -9.32 -7.15 -7.19
CA LEU A 40 -9.53 -5.76 -7.63
C LEU A 40 -10.99 -5.30 -7.53
N ASP A 41 -11.93 -6.13 -7.93
CA ASP A 41 -13.39 -5.84 -7.91
C ASP A 41 -13.91 -5.64 -6.49
N GLU A 42 -13.41 -6.40 -5.51
CA GLU A 42 -13.76 -6.21 -4.11
C GLU A 42 -13.14 -4.92 -3.55
N VAL A 43 -11.92 -4.54 -3.97
CA VAL A 43 -11.32 -3.24 -3.61
C VAL A 43 -12.16 -2.08 -4.17
N GLU A 44 -12.59 -2.17 -5.44
CA GLU A 44 -13.46 -1.15 -6.05
C GLU A 44 -14.79 -1.06 -5.31
N THR A 45 -15.41 -2.19 -4.97
CA THR A 45 -16.65 -2.27 -4.18
C THR A 45 -16.48 -1.63 -2.81
N LEU A 46 -15.39 -1.94 -2.10
CA LEU A 46 -15.07 -1.33 -0.81
C LEU A 46 -14.94 0.19 -0.92
N LEU A 47 -14.20 0.68 -1.93
CA LEU A 47 -13.99 2.11 -2.14
C LEU A 47 -15.28 2.86 -2.53
N ALA A 48 -16.27 2.17 -3.09
CA ALA A 48 -17.57 2.71 -3.45
C ALA A 48 -18.63 2.57 -2.32
N SER A 49 -18.34 1.80 -1.27
CA SER A 49 -19.34 1.44 -0.23
C SER A 49 -19.72 2.58 0.73
N GLY A 50 -18.99 3.70 0.72
CA GLY A 50 -19.18 4.76 1.72
C GLY A 50 -18.60 4.43 3.11
N ALA A 51 -17.88 3.33 3.27
CA ALA A 51 -17.16 3.00 4.49
C ALA A 51 -16.08 4.07 4.81
N PHE A 52 -15.73 4.20 6.08
CA PHE A 52 -14.58 4.97 6.52
C PHE A 52 -13.30 4.16 6.26
N VAL A 53 -12.56 4.51 5.21
CA VAL A 53 -11.40 3.74 4.75
C VAL A 53 -10.10 4.47 5.02
N ILE A 54 -9.18 3.82 5.74
CA ILE A 54 -7.76 4.18 5.80
C ILE A 54 -7.03 3.45 4.66
N ASP A 55 -6.80 4.14 3.55
CA ASP A 55 -6.08 3.58 2.39
C ASP A 55 -4.56 3.68 2.62
N ALA A 56 -3.96 2.58 3.03
CA ALA A 56 -2.52 2.50 3.27
C ALA A 56 -1.68 2.36 1.98
N CYS A 57 -2.33 2.11 0.84
CA CYS A 57 -1.65 2.11 -0.45
C CYS A 57 -1.35 3.53 -0.92
N ARG A 58 -2.24 4.49 -0.60
CA ARG A 58 -2.13 5.89 -1.01
C ARG A 58 -1.85 6.86 0.14
N ASN A 59 -1.85 6.39 1.38
CA ASN A 59 -1.75 7.20 2.61
C ASN A 59 -2.85 8.28 2.69
N VAL A 60 -4.08 7.89 2.42
CA VAL A 60 -5.24 8.76 2.51
C VAL A 60 -6.31 8.19 3.44
N VAL A 61 -7.14 9.06 3.99
CA VAL A 61 -8.36 8.70 4.73
C VAL A 61 -9.54 9.14 3.90
N ARG A 62 -10.52 8.28 3.71
CA ARG A 62 -11.69 8.59 2.89
C ARG A 62 -12.99 8.06 3.49
N GLU A 63 -14.06 8.77 3.19
CA GLU A 63 -15.44 8.37 3.46
C GLU A 63 -16.33 8.99 2.39
N ALA A 64 -17.02 8.18 1.62
CA ALA A 64 -17.77 8.61 0.44
C ALA A 64 -16.90 9.49 -0.48
N ASP A 65 -17.35 10.71 -0.80
CA ASP A 65 -16.64 11.65 -1.68
C ASP A 65 -15.55 12.47 -0.99
N LYS A 66 -15.44 12.38 0.34
CA LYS A 66 -14.44 13.12 1.09
C LYS A 66 -13.13 12.35 1.17
N VAL A 67 -12.03 13.01 0.85
CA VAL A 67 -10.67 12.42 0.92
C VAL A 67 -9.73 13.39 1.62
N VAL A 68 -9.02 12.89 2.61
CA VAL A 68 -7.95 13.61 3.33
C VAL A 68 -6.62 12.91 3.08
N SER A 69 -5.68 13.62 2.45
CA SER A 69 -4.34 13.07 2.18
C SER A 69 -3.42 13.30 3.38
N LEU A 70 -2.83 12.22 3.86
CA LEU A 70 -1.78 12.22 4.89
C LEU A 70 -0.42 11.78 4.34
N ALA A 71 -0.25 11.74 3.00
CA ALA A 71 0.96 11.25 2.34
C ALA A 71 2.23 12.02 2.76
N SER A 72 2.14 13.34 2.98
CA SER A 72 3.25 14.16 3.49
C SER A 72 3.41 14.13 5.01
N ARG A 73 2.54 13.43 5.73
CA ARG A 73 2.45 13.40 7.21
C ARG A 73 2.47 11.97 7.76
N PRO A 74 3.56 11.24 7.60
CA PRO A 74 3.61 9.81 7.91
C PRO A 74 3.27 9.48 9.36
N VAL A 75 3.60 10.34 10.31
CA VAL A 75 3.25 10.16 11.73
C VAL A 75 1.74 10.19 11.92
N LEU A 76 1.06 11.16 11.31
CA LEU A 76 -0.41 11.27 11.41
C LEU A 76 -1.08 10.07 10.74
N PHE A 77 -0.55 9.61 9.61
CA PHE A 77 -1.07 8.43 8.93
C PHE A 77 -0.96 7.16 9.81
N VAL A 78 0.21 6.94 10.43
CA VAL A 78 0.40 5.79 11.34
C VAL A 78 -0.55 5.86 12.55
N LEU A 79 -0.80 7.05 13.10
CA LEU A 79 -1.75 7.24 14.19
C LEU A 79 -3.18 6.94 13.72
N ALA A 80 -3.62 7.48 12.58
CA ALA A 80 -4.95 7.23 12.01
C ALA A 80 -5.18 5.73 11.75
N ARG A 81 -4.20 5.06 11.12
CA ARG A 81 -4.23 3.61 10.86
C ARG A 81 -4.32 2.81 12.17
N THR A 82 -3.54 3.18 13.18
CA THR A 82 -3.53 2.46 14.46
C THR A 82 -4.88 2.59 15.19
N LEU A 83 -5.51 3.76 15.11
CA LEU A 83 -6.85 3.97 15.65
C LEU A 83 -7.92 3.17 14.90
N ALA A 84 -7.85 3.14 13.58
CA ALA A 84 -8.78 2.38 12.74
C ALA A 84 -8.66 0.85 12.95
N GLU A 85 -7.45 0.34 13.08
CA GLU A 85 -7.22 -1.09 13.36
C GLU A 85 -7.72 -1.49 14.76
N ALA A 86 -7.81 -0.54 15.71
CA ALA A 86 -8.36 -0.78 17.05
C ALA A 86 -9.89 -0.63 17.12
N TRP A 87 -10.51 -0.04 16.10
CA TRP A 87 -11.95 0.22 16.08
C TRP A 87 -12.77 -1.11 16.16
N PRO A 88 -13.92 -1.15 16.90
CA PRO A 88 -14.61 -0.07 17.60
C PRO A 88 -14.05 0.27 19.00
N GLY A 89 -13.00 -0.40 19.45
CA GLY A 89 -12.33 -0.13 20.71
C GLY A 89 -11.38 1.08 20.64
N ASP A 90 -10.52 1.20 21.65
CA ASP A 90 -9.51 2.23 21.73
C ASP A 90 -8.08 1.69 21.48
N ALA A 91 -7.24 2.53 20.91
CA ALA A 91 -5.82 2.27 20.79
C ALA A 91 -5.08 2.80 22.03
N SER A 92 -4.33 1.93 22.72
CA SER A 92 -3.58 2.33 23.90
C SER A 92 -2.48 3.35 23.56
N ARG A 93 -2.18 4.24 24.55
CA ARG A 93 -1.09 5.23 24.41
C ARG A 93 0.24 4.56 24.07
N GLU A 94 0.50 3.43 24.67
CA GLU A 94 1.74 2.66 24.41
C GLU A 94 1.81 2.16 22.98
N THR A 95 0.74 1.58 22.43
CA THR A 95 0.67 1.13 21.06
C THR A 95 0.85 2.28 20.06
N LEU A 96 0.19 3.42 20.31
CA LEU A 96 0.34 4.62 19.49
C LEU A 96 1.78 5.15 19.49
N LEU A 97 2.42 5.22 20.67
CA LEU A 97 3.81 5.67 20.81
C LEU A 97 4.78 4.72 20.11
N ARG A 98 4.62 3.41 20.31
CA ARG A 98 5.47 2.39 19.70
C ARG A 98 5.38 2.42 18.17
N ARG A 99 4.17 2.50 17.61
CA ARG A 99 3.95 2.49 16.17
C ARG A 99 4.36 3.81 15.50
N ALA A 100 3.95 4.95 16.05
CA ALA A 100 4.18 6.25 15.42
C ALA A 100 5.60 6.78 15.59
N PHE A 101 6.25 6.49 16.71
CA PHE A 101 7.59 7.04 17.02
C PHE A 101 8.69 5.97 17.13
N ARG A 102 8.35 4.66 16.94
CA ARG A 102 9.26 3.54 17.13
C ARG A 102 9.93 3.55 18.52
N ALA A 103 9.26 4.14 19.51
CA ALA A 103 9.76 4.26 20.86
C ALA A 103 9.68 2.91 21.58
N ARG A 104 10.82 2.36 22.00
CA ARG A 104 10.85 1.13 22.81
C ARG A 104 10.43 1.41 24.27
N HIS A 105 10.71 2.61 24.77
CA HIS A 105 10.31 3.11 26.08
C HIS A 105 9.69 4.50 25.92
N ALA A 106 8.48 4.67 26.44
CA ALA A 106 7.76 5.93 26.37
C ALA A 106 8.18 6.83 27.56
N ASP A 107 8.88 7.92 27.26
CA ASP A 107 9.17 8.98 28.21
C ASP A 107 8.13 10.12 28.12
N GLU A 108 8.25 11.14 28.98
CA GLU A 108 7.32 12.26 28.99
C GLU A 108 7.40 13.10 27.71
N SER A 109 8.57 13.17 27.08
CA SER A 109 8.75 13.87 25.79
C SER A 109 7.93 13.19 24.68
N HIS A 110 7.95 11.87 24.61
CA HIS A 110 7.13 11.10 23.68
C HIS A 110 5.64 11.29 23.93
N ARG A 111 5.21 11.34 25.20
CA ARG A 111 3.81 11.59 25.57
C ARG A 111 3.35 13.00 25.18
N ALA A 112 4.19 14.02 25.41
CA ALA A 112 3.91 15.37 24.98
C ALA A 112 3.78 15.48 23.46
N ARG A 113 4.69 14.84 22.73
CA ARG A 113 4.64 14.77 21.27
C ARG A 113 3.38 14.07 20.76
N LEU A 114 2.97 12.96 21.38
CA LEU A 114 1.72 12.27 21.00
C LEU A 114 0.51 13.21 21.16
N ARG A 115 0.43 13.97 22.25
CA ARG A 115 -0.68 14.94 22.46
C ARG A 115 -0.73 15.97 21.31
N VAL A 116 0.42 16.50 20.89
CA VAL A 116 0.51 17.46 19.78
C VAL A 116 0.06 16.82 18.46
N GLU A 117 0.58 15.63 18.14
CA GLU A 117 0.23 14.94 16.89
C GLU A 117 -1.24 14.50 16.85
N MET A 118 -1.81 14.10 17.99
CA MET A 118 -3.25 13.81 18.08
C MET A 118 -4.11 15.07 17.89
N GLY A 119 -3.66 16.24 18.37
CA GLY A 119 -4.31 17.51 18.06
C GLY A 119 -4.30 17.84 16.57
N ARG A 120 -3.17 17.62 15.91
CA ARG A 120 -3.04 17.80 14.46
C ARG A 120 -3.92 16.82 13.69
N LEU A 121 -3.94 15.56 14.10
CA LEU A 121 -4.77 14.53 13.47
C LEU A 121 -6.27 14.86 13.57
N ARG A 122 -6.72 15.36 14.73
CA ARG A 122 -8.10 15.85 14.88
C ARG A 122 -8.43 16.98 13.91
N ALA A 123 -7.52 17.93 13.73
CA ALA A 123 -7.72 19.02 12.79
C ALA A 123 -7.82 18.53 11.33
N GLU A 124 -7.00 17.56 10.94
CA GLU A 124 -7.04 17.00 9.58
C GLU A 124 -8.29 16.14 9.33
N LEU A 125 -8.71 15.33 10.30
CA LEU A 125 -9.82 14.40 10.13
C LEU A 125 -11.17 14.95 10.60
N GLY A 126 -11.26 16.19 11.09
CA GLY A 126 -12.47 16.73 11.70
C GLY A 126 -13.72 16.75 10.80
N ALA A 127 -13.55 16.66 9.46
CA ALA A 127 -14.65 16.52 8.51
C ALA A 127 -15.11 15.05 8.30
N LEU A 128 -14.36 14.07 8.82
CA LEU A 128 -14.59 12.63 8.62
C LEU A 128 -14.82 11.87 9.93
N ALA A 129 -14.11 12.24 11.00
CA ALA A 129 -14.16 11.51 12.26
C ALA A 129 -13.78 12.39 13.44
N GLU A 130 -14.28 12.03 14.60
CA GLU A 130 -13.81 12.51 15.90
C GLU A 130 -12.78 11.56 16.50
N ILE A 131 -11.82 12.11 17.24
CA ILE A 131 -10.84 11.33 17.98
C ILE A 131 -10.94 11.71 19.45
N ASN A 132 -11.44 10.81 20.25
CA ASN A 132 -11.73 11.04 21.66
C ASN A 132 -10.66 10.41 22.56
N ALA A 133 -10.29 11.11 23.63
CA ALA A 133 -9.38 10.55 24.64
C ALA A 133 -10.17 9.59 25.56
N THR A 134 -9.59 8.43 25.82
CA THR A 134 -10.15 7.42 26.72
C THR A 134 -9.21 7.18 27.92
N ALA A 135 -9.64 6.39 28.87
CA ALA A 135 -8.79 6.00 30.00
C ALA A 135 -7.51 5.29 29.53
N ALA A 136 -7.61 4.36 28.57
CA ALA A 136 -6.50 3.59 28.05
C ALA A 136 -5.70 4.34 26.96
N GLY A 137 -6.36 5.19 26.14
CA GLY A 137 -5.70 5.79 25.00
C GLY A 137 -6.55 6.79 24.23
N PHE A 138 -6.87 6.45 22.99
CA PHE A 138 -7.72 7.23 22.11
C PHE A 138 -8.61 6.30 21.28
N ALA A 139 -9.84 6.74 21.05
CA ALA A 139 -10.82 6.07 20.18
C ALA A 139 -11.14 6.94 18.97
N LEU A 140 -11.39 6.29 17.82
CA LEU A 140 -11.86 6.89 16.59
C LEU A 140 -13.37 6.70 16.48
N THR A 141 -14.09 7.76 16.17
CA THR A 141 -15.54 7.73 15.93
C THR A 141 -15.81 8.37 14.57
N PRO A 142 -16.10 7.61 13.51
CA PRO A 142 -16.51 8.17 12.22
C PRO A 142 -17.73 9.06 12.37
N LEU A 143 -17.87 10.11 11.57
CA LEU A 143 -19.05 10.96 11.53
C LEU A 143 -20.19 10.30 10.73
N GLY A 144 -19.84 9.46 9.76
CA GLY A 144 -20.80 8.64 9.03
C GLY A 144 -21.17 7.35 9.76
N ALA A 145 -22.14 6.63 9.24
CA ALA A 145 -22.63 5.35 9.80
C ALA A 145 -21.86 4.12 9.25
N GLY A 146 -20.79 4.35 8.48
CA GLY A 146 -20.03 3.30 7.82
C GLY A 146 -19.11 2.52 8.76
N GLU A 147 -18.76 1.31 8.34
CA GLU A 147 -17.72 0.50 8.98
C GLU A 147 -16.34 1.16 8.82
N VAL A 148 -15.45 0.99 9.79
CA VAL A 148 -14.06 1.43 9.70
C VAL A 148 -13.22 0.29 9.17
N VAL A 149 -12.53 0.56 8.06
CA VAL A 149 -11.71 -0.42 7.35
C VAL A 149 -10.32 0.15 7.07
N VAL A 150 -9.30 -0.65 7.24
CA VAL A 150 -7.96 -0.36 6.71
C VAL A 150 -7.75 -1.17 5.44
N LEU A 151 -7.54 -0.49 4.32
CA LEU A 151 -7.11 -1.09 3.06
C LEU A 151 -5.59 -1.02 2.99
N ALA A 152 -4.94 -2.16 3.09
CA ALA A 152 -3.49 -2.31 3.06
C ALA A 152 -3.04 -3.06 1.79
N PRO A 153 -1.77 -3.00 1.40
CA PRO A 153 -1.22 -3.91 0.39
C PRO A 153 -1.47 -5.37 0.79
N PRO A 154 -1.61 -6.30 -0.18
CA PRO A 154 -1.91 -7.71 0.09
C PRO A 154 -0.85 -8.38 0.98
N VAL A 155 0.38 -7.94 0.85
CA VAL A 155 1.50 -8.30 1.73
C VAL A 155 2.08 -7.01 2.30
N GLU A 156 2.25 -6.94 3.60
CA GLU A 156 3.03 -5.84 4.21
C GLU A 156 4.51 -6.08 3.96
N GLU A 157 4.94 -5.77 2.75
CA GLU A 157 6.35 -5.76 2.46
C GLU A 157 6.97 -4.47 2.99
N GLN A 158 8.05 -4.63 3.72
CA GLN A 158 8.94 -3.52 4.01
C GLN A 158 9.34 -2.92 2.66
N HIS A 159 9.05 -1.63 2.44
CA HIS A 159 9.29 -0.93 1.18
C HIS A 159 8.30 -1.21 0.02
N GLY A 160 7.09 -1.69 0.29
CA GLY A 160 6.06 -1.96 -0.74
C GLY A 160 5.78 -0.78 -1.67
N ALA A 161 5.84 0.47 -1.19
CA ALA A 161 5.70 1.66 -2.02
C ALA A 161 6.82 1.79 -3.08
N VAL A 162 8.06 1.41 -2.76
CA VAL A 162 9.17 1.39 -3.73
C VAL A 162 8.94 0.32 -4.78
N LEU A 163 8.51 -0.87 -4.36
CA LEU A 163 8.20 -1.98 -5.29
C LEU A 163 7.05 -1.62 -6.22
N ALA A 164 6.01 -0.94 -5.73
CA ALA A 164 4.88 -0.51 -6.55
C ALA A 164 5.30 0.43 -7.69
N PHE A 165 6.25 1.34 -7.46
CA PHE A 165 6.80 2.19 -8.52
C PHE A 165 7.66 1.43 -9.52
N LEU A 166 8.36 0.39 -9.09
CA LEU A 166 9.22 -0.41 -9.97
C LEU A 166 8.44 -1.51 -10.72
N ALA A 167 7.17 -1.72 -10.36
CA ALA A 167 6.31 -2.73 -11.01
C ALA A 167 5.91 -2.37 -12.44
N ASP A 168 6.09 -1.11 -12.86
CA ASP A 168 5.89 -0.66 -14.25
C ASP A 168 6.93 -1.25 -15.24
N GLY A 169 7.98 -1.91 -14.73
CA GLY A 169 9.07 -2.49 -15.51
C GLY A 169 10.12 -1.48 -15.97
N GLU A 170 9.94 -0.19 -15.64
CA GLU A 170 10.86 0.87 -15.97
C GLU A 170 12.06 0.93 -15.01
N SER A 171 13.16 1.53 -15.49
CA SER A 171 14.35 1.71 -14.68
C SER A 171 14.37 3.10 -14.03
N TRP A 172 14.37 3.16 -12.71
CA TRP A 172 14.28 4.38 -11.93
C TRP A 172 15.59 4.76 -11.25
N SER A 173 15.91 6.06 -11.18
CA SER A 173 16.95 6.53 -10.28
C SER A 173 16.43 6.63 -8.85
N SER A 174 17.30 6.48 -7.85
CA SER A 174 16.92 6.66 -6.45
C SER A 174 16.39 8.06 -6.14
N SER A 175 16.90 9.10 -6.86
CA SER A 175 16.39 10.47 -6.72
C SER A 175 15.02 10.66 -7.35
N ALA A 176 14.73 10.06 -8.50
CA ALA A 176 13.41 10.11 -9.12
C ALA A 176 12.36 9.39 -8.24
N LEU A 177 12.70 8.21 -7.70
CA LEU A 177 11.86 7.51 -6.73
C LEU A 177 11.63 8.33 -5.45
N ALA A 178 12.66 9.02 -4.95
CA ALA A 178 12.51 9.87 -3.77
C ALA A 178 11.51 11.01 -4.00
N ILE A 179 11.57 11.66 -5.17
CA ILE A 179 10.61 12.70 -5.56
C ILE A 179 9.20 12.10 -5.70
N ALA A 180 9.05 11.01 -6.43
CA ALA A 180 7.76 10.36 -6.68
C ALA A 180 7.09 9.87 -5.39
N LEU A 181 7.87 9.36 -4.43
CA LEU A 181 7.40 8.87 -3.13
C LEU A 181 7.24 9.97 -2.07
N GLY A 182 7.69 11.20 -2.34
CA GLY A 182 7.75 12.27 -1.32
C GLY A 182 8.65 11.92 -0.13
N ALA A 183 9.66 11.05 -0.34
CA ALA A 183 10.55 10.54 0.68
C ALA A 183 11.97 11.12 0.57
N SER A 184 12.79 11.00 1.62
CA SER A 184 14.18 11.42 1.52
C SER A 184 14.99 10.46 0.64
N ALA A 185 15.97 10.98 -0.12
CA ALA A 185 16.87 10.18 -0.95
C ALA A 185 17.57 9.07 -0.13
N ARG A 186 17.94 9.36 1.13
CA ARG A 186 18.56 8.40 2.04
C ARG A 186 17.60 7.26 2.42
N THR A 187 16.33 7.57 2.65
CA THR A 187 15.29 6.56 2.96
C THR A 187 15.10 5.61 1.78
N VAL A 188 14.97 6.17 0.58
CA VAL A 188 14.79 5.38 -0.65
C VAL A 188 16.03 4.55 -0.95
N GLN A 189 17.23 5.12 -0.81
CA GLN A 189 18.48 4.41 -1.03
C GLN A 189 18.59 3.17 -0.12
N ARG A 190 18.29 3.32 1.18
CA ARG A 190 18.31 2.20 2.12
C ARG A 190 17.26 1.13 1.76
N ALA A 191 16.05 1.55 1.38
CA ALA A 191 15.01 0.65 0.94
C ALA A 191 15.44 -0.17 -0.30
N LEU A 192 16.05 0.47 -1.28
CA LEU A 192 16.55 -0.19 -2.48
C LEU A 192 17.70 -1.16 -2.19
N GLU A 193 18.56 -0.84 -1.24
CA GLU A 193 19.66 -1.72 -0.80
C GLU A 193 19.10 -2.96 -0.08
N GLU A 194 18.13 -2.79 0.81
CA GLU A 194 17.44 -3.89 1.50
C GLU A 194 16.70 -4.80 0.50
N LEU A 195 15.90 -4.21 -0.42
CA LEU A 195 15.21 -4.95 -1.47
C LEU A 195 16.17 -5.66 -2.45
N SER A 196 17.34 -5.07 -2.71
CA SER A 196 18.37 -5.69 -3.56
C SER A 196 19.02 -6.90 -2.87
N ALA A 197 19.24 -6.83 -1.55
CA ALA A 197 19.71 -7.97 -0.76
C ALA A 197 18.70 -9.12 -0.79
N GLU A 198 17.39 -8.81 -0.81
CA GLU A 198 16.31 -9.78 -0.96
C GLU A 198 16.06 -10.24 -2.43
N ARG A 199 16.85 -9.74 -3.38
CA ARG A 199 16.71 -10.02 -4.83
C ARG A 199 15.37 -9.59 -5.43
N LYS A 200 14.64 -8.71 -4.79
CA LYS A 200 13.37 -8.15 -5.28
C LYS A 200 13.57 -7.03 -6.30
N VAL A 201 14.70 -6.34 -6.24
CA VAL A 201 15.11 -5.33 -7.22
C VAL A 201 16.56 -5.55 -7.62
N GLN A 202 16.93 -5.06 -8.80
CA GLN A 202 18.30 -5.09 -9.28
C GLN A 202 18.78 -3.70 -9.69
N ALA A 203 20.08 -3.45 -9.47
CA ALA A 203 20.74 -2.22 -9.89
C ALA A 203 21.40 -2.41 -11.26
N ILE A 204 21.20 -1.47 -12.18
CA ILE A 204 21.84 -1.40 -13.48
C ILE A 204 22.69 -0.14 -13.54
N GLY A 205 23.90 -0.23 -14.11
CA GLY A 205 24.85 0.87 -14.20
C GLY A 205 25.60 1.13 -12.89
N ARG A 206 26.45 2.16 -12.89
CA ARG A 206 27.30 2.53 -11.74
C ARG A 206 27.28 4.03 -11.49
N GLY A 207 27.57 4.43 -10.26
CA GLY A 207 27.67 5.84 -9.86
C GLY A 207 26.37 6.63 -10.16
N ARG A 208 26.51 7.78 -10.83
CA ARG A 208 25.36 8.65 -11.16
C ARG A 208 24.41 8.05 -12.19
N ALA A 209 24.85 7.07 -12.98
CA ALA A 209 24.03 6.36 -13.96
C ALA A 209 23.31 5.13 -13.37
N ARG A 210 23.46 4.87 -12.08
CA ARG A 210 22.80 3.74 -11.41
C ARG A 210 21.29 3.89 -11.48
N ARG A 211 20.60 2.83 -11.98
CA ARG A 211 19.16 2.71 -12.05
C ARG A 211 18.72 1.44 -11.34
N TRP A 212 17.48 1.42 -10.91
CA TRP A 212 16.86 0.33 -10.21
C TRP A 212 15.63 -0.14 -10.96
N MET A 213 15.43 -1.43 -11.07
CA MET A 213 14.26 -2.05 -11.70
C MET A 213 13.95 -3.38 -11.03
N MET A 214 12.76 -3.89 -11.26
CA MET A 214 12.45 -5.27 -10.89
C MET A 214 13.27 -6.23 -11.76
N PRO A 215 13.71 -7.40 -11.23
CA PRO A 215 14.31 -8.43 -12.06
C PRO A 215 13.34 -8.81 -13.19
N PRO A 216 13.83 -9.00 -14.43
CA PRO A 216 12.96 -9.47 -15.50
C PRO A 216 12.36 -10.83 -15.10
N VAL A 217 11.06 -10.98 -15.32
CA VAL A 217 10.38 -12.25 -15.09
C VAL A 217 10.96 -13.25 -16.12
N THR A 218 11.81 -14.13 -15.66
CA THR A 218 12.34 -15.22 -16.50
C THR A 218 11.21 -16.21 -16.75
N GLY A 219 10.56 -16.13 -17.93
CA GLY A 219 9.47 -17.06 -18.16
C GLY A 219 8.82 -17.07 -19.55
N PHE A 220 9.05 -16.07 -20.40
CA PHE A 220 8.59 -16.13 -21.78
C PHE A 220 9.72 -15.77 -22.74
N PRO A 221 10.34 -16.76 -23.41
CA PRO A 221 11.20 -16.44 -24.53
C PRO A 221 10.30 -15.85 -25.63
N THR A 222 10.46 -14.55 -25.89
CA THR A 222 9.82 -13.82 -27.01
C THR A 222 10.06 -14.46 -28.38
N VAL A 223 10.95 -15.42 -28.47
CA VAL A 223 11.21 -16.25 -29.67
C VAL A 223 9.97 -17.04 -30.14
N LEU A 224 9.02 -17.33 -29.26
CA LEU A 224 7.76 -17.99 -29.61
C LEU A 224 6.72 -17.07 -30.28
N LEU A 225 6.95 -15.76 -30.28
CA LEU A 225 6.04 -14.77 -30.89
C LEU A 225 6.52 -14.29 -32.27
N LEU A 226 7.71 -14.68 -32.70
CA LEU A 226 8.17 -14.40 -34.05
C LEU A 226 7.60 -15.50 -35.01
N PRO A 227 6.88 -15.14 -36.08
CA PRO A 227 6.51 -16.11 -37.10
C PRO A 227 7.77 -16.77 -37.62
N GLY A 228 7.80 -18.07 -37.64
CA GLY A 228 8.89 -18.83 -38.22
C GLY A 228 9.10 -18.43 -39.68
N PRO A 229 10.32 -18.61 -40.23
CA PRO A 229 10.56 -18.35 -41.65
C PRO A 229 9.57 -19.16 -42.50
N LEU A 230 8.94 -18.47 -43.45
CA LEU A 230 8.06 -19.13 -44.42
C LEU A 230 8.86 -20.24 -45.15
N PRO A 231 8.26 -21.41 -45.39
CA PRO A 231 8.92 -22.44 -46.18
C PRO A 231 9.25 -21.87 -47.55
N SER A 232 10.50 -22.02 -47.95
CA SER A 232 10.94 -21.65 -49.30
C SER A 232 10.41 -22.70 -50.26
N ASP A 233 9.70 -22.27 -51.31
CA ASP A 233 9.29 -23.10 -52.45
C ASP A 233 10.51 -23.61 -53.23
#